data_5337ec94726e81533e79fb618f830ab4
#
_entry.id   5337ec94726e81533e79fb618f830ab4
#
_cell.length_a   1.000
_cell.length_b   1.000
_cell.length_c   1.000
_cell.angle_alpha   90.00
_cell.angle_beta   90.00
_cell.angle_gamma   90.00
#
_symmetry.space_group_name_H-M   'P 1'
#
loop_
_entity.id
_entity.type
_entity.pdbx_description
1 polymer ?
#
loop_
_entity_poly.entity_id
_entity_poly.type
_entity_poly.pdbx_seq_one_letter_code
_entity_poly.pdbx_strand_id
1 'polypeptide(L)'
;MKNKVFKFVKRLIIIILSLLVIVGGYGYYFVHKSLPTVEGKVEVAMLDNDVKVHRDQNGIPTIEAKNEADLYRAQGYVHAQDRLFQMDLARRQASGRLSEVVGKAAIDTDKKYLVFSLRKAAEKSYDGYSESAKKILNYYAEGVNAYIEEAKRDKKLSYEFSLLGYEPEKWTAIDSLTIGKYMAYDLGGHWDHQSFNNWILNNLGTDNLKQMLPESFSKNPDSEEIIKANLAANVNINADTAKIERPPMENGSNDWVVSGKKTKSGKPLLADDPHLGLSTPSVWYQMTLSTPDHKVSGVIFPGIPGIILGHNENI
;
A
#
# COMPACT_ATOMS: atom_id res chain seq x y z
N MET A 1 62.11 -5.80 -17.10
CA MET A 1 60.81 -6.42 -16.73
C MET A 1 59.95 -5.53 -15.85
N LYS A 2 60.42 -4.98 -14.74
CA LYS A 2 59.60 -4.15 -13.80
C LYS A 2 58.86 -2.98 -14.46
N ASN A 3 59.45 -2.22 -15.39
CA ASN A 3 58.81 -1.10 -16.08
C ASN A 3 57.69 -1.51 -17.05
N LYS A 4 57.72 -2.70 -17.65
CA LYS A 4 56.65 -3.18 -18.52
C LYS A 4 55.43 -3.62 -17.70
N VAL A 5 55.67 -4.30 -16.59
CA VAL A 5 54.60 -4.70 -15.65
C VAL A 5 53.93 -3.47 -15.04
N PHE A 6 54.69 -2.47 -14.60
CA PHE A 6 54.14 -1.23 -14.06
C PHE A 6 53.25 -0.49 -15.08
N LYS A 7 53.69 -0.37 -16.33
CA LYS A 7 52.90 0.25 -17.42
C LYS A 7 51.62 -0.55 -17.71
N PHE A 8 51.69 -1.87 -17.67
CA PHE A 8 50.51 -2.73 -17.85
C PHE A 8 49.52 -2.55 -16.72
N VAL A 9 49.94 -2.61 -15.45
CA VAL A 9 49.08 -2.40 -14.28
C VAL A 9 48.44 -1.00 -14.31
N LYS A 10 49.22 0.05 -14.65
CA LYS A 10 48.67 1.41 -14.78
C LYS A 10 47.57 1.49 -15.86
N ARG A 11 47.77 0.85 -17.02
CA ARG A 11 46.76 0.80 -18.08
C ARG A 11 45.52 0.06 -17.66
N LEU A 12 45.68 -1.06 -16.97
CA LEU A 12 44.57 -1.87 -16.43
C LEU A 12 43.73 -1.07 -15.42
N ILE A 13 44.39 -0.35 -14.50
CA ILE A 13 43.71 0.52 -13.53
C ILE A 13 42.93 1.61 -14.25
N ILE A 14 43.52 2.27 -15.29
CA ILE A 14 42.82 3.30 -16.05
C ILE A 14 41.58 2.71 -16.76
N ILE A 15 41.68 1.54 -17.34
CA ILE A 15 40.56 0.86 -18.00
C ILE A 15 39.48 0.55 -16.99
N ILE A 16 39.80 0.00 -15.81
CA ILE A 16 38.85 -0.29 -14.75
C ILE A 16 38.16 0.99 -14.27
N LEU A 17 38.89 2.05 -13.99
CA LEU A 17 38.34 3.33 -13.58
C LEU A 17 37.42 3.93 -14.67
N SER A 18 37.83 3.84 -15.95
CA SER A 18 36.97 4.31 -17.06
C SER A 18 35.68 3.51 -17.16
N LEU A 19 35.73 2.18 -16.99
CA LEU A 19 34.55 1.33 -16.96
C LEU A 19 33.62 1.67 -15.77
N LEU A 20 34.19 1.91 -14.60
CA LEU A 20 33.40 2.32 -13.42
C LEU A 20 32.70 3.66 -13.63
N VAL A 21 33.38 4.64 -14.25
CA VAL A 21 32.76 5.94 -14.59
C VAL A 21 31.65 5.77 -15.64
N ILE A 22 31.84 4.93 -16.65
CA ILE A 22 30.81 4.66 -17.67
C ILE A 22 29.61 3.97 -17.06
N VAL A 23 29.83 2.91 -16.27
CA VAL A 23 28.75 2.16 -15.61
C VAL A 23 28.03 3.04 -14.60
N GLY A 24 28.76 3.82 -13.79
CA GLY A 24 28.18 4.77 -12.84
C GLY A 24 27.38 5.88 -13.54
N GLY A 25 27.91 6.45 -14.61
CA GLY A 25 27.24 7.46 -15.42
C GLY A 25 25.98 6.92 -16.11
N TYR A 26 26.05 5.71 -16.65
CA TYR A 26 24.89 5.05 -17.24
C TYR A 26 23.83 4.73 -16.18
N GLY A 27 24.22 4.21 -15.01
CA GLY A 27 23.32 3.93 -13.91
C GLY A 27 22.63 5.20 -13.39
N TYR A 28 23.40 6.29 -13.23
CA TYR A 28 22.87 7.60 -12.87
C TYR A 28 21.83 8.09 -13.91
N TYR A 29 22.19 8.06 -15.19
CA TYR A 29 21.27 8.43 -16.28
C TYR A 29 20.00 7.59 -16.28
N PHE A 30 20.13 6.26 -16.12
CA PHE A 30 19.04 5.32 -16.13
C PHE A 30 18.02 5.60 -15.02
N VAL A 31 18.51 5.85 -13.79
CA VAL A 31 17.66 6.20 -12.65
C VAL A 31 17.05 7.59 -12.84
N HIS A 32 17.85 8.60 -13.19
CA HIS A 32 17.37 9.99 -13.32
C HIS A 32 16.35 10.16 -14.45
N LYS A 33 16.50 9.40 -15.54
CA LYS A 33 15.54 9.43 -16.65
C LYS A 33 14.13 9.03 -16.22
N SER A 34 14.02 8.13 -15.24
CA SER A 34 12.73 7.64 -14.73
C SER A 34 12.09 8.52 -13.66
N LEU A 35 12.76 9.58 -13.22
CA LEU A 35 12.20 10.51 -12.25
C LEU A 35 11.06 11.31 -12.89
N PRO A 36 9.91 11.44 -12.19
CA PRO A 36 8.78 12.20 -12.68
C PRO A 36 9.09 13.70 -12.73
N THR A 37 8.38 14.42 -13.59
CA THR A 37 8.42 15.89 -13.63
C THR A 37 7.49 16.43 -12.57
N VAL A 38 8.03 16.99 -11.48
CA VAL A 38 7.25 17.46 -10.31
C VAL A 38 7.11 18.99 -10.27
N GLU A 39 7.70 19.70 -11.24
CA GLU A 39 7.64 21.15 -11.37
C GLU A 39 7.15 21.56 -12.76
N GLY A 40 6.49 22.72 -12.83
CA GLY A 40 6.00 23.28 -14.09
C GLY A 40 4.53 22.96 -14.37
N LYS A 41 4.14 23.04 -15.62
CA LYS A 41 2.77 22.77 -16.08
C LYS A 41 2.73 21.46 -16.85
N VAL A 42 1.80 20.59 -16.47
CA VAL A 42 1.50 19.32 -17.15
C VAL A 42 0.10 19.42 -17.73
N GLU A 43 -0.06 19.10 -19.02
CA GLU A 43 -1.37 19.04 -19.68
C GLU A 43 -1.94 17.64 -19.53
N VAL A 44 -3.08 17.54 -18.81
CA VAL A 44 -3.80 16.29 -18.56
C VAL A 44 -5.20 16.42 -19.15
N ALA A 45 -5.43 15.76 -20.28
CA ALA A 45 -6.62 15.98 -21.13
C ALA A 45 -7.97 15.68 -20.45
N MET A 46 -7.97 14.91 -19.35
CA MET A 46 -9.20 14.53 -18.64
C MET A 46 -9.66 15.52 -17.57
N LEU A 47 -8.89 16.57 -17.27
CA LEU A 47 -9.26 17.58 -16.29
C LEU A 47 -10.23 18.58 -16.92
N ASP A 48 -11.32 18.88 -16.22
CA ASP A 48 -12.28 19.89 -16.64
C ASP A 48 -11.79 21.31 -16.29
N ASN A 49 -10.94 21.44 -15.26
CA ASN A 49 -10.35 22.69 -14.79
C ASN A 49 -8.88 22.52 -14.43
N ASP A 50 -8.17 23.65 -14.35
CA ASP A 50 -6.81 23.66 -13.81
C ASP A 50 -6.81 23.20 -12.36
N VAL A 51 -5.90 22.25 -12.06
CA VAL A 51 -5.61 21.76 -10.71
C VAL A 51 -4.20 22.21 -10.30
N LYS A 52 -4.05 22.66 -9.06
CA LYS A 52 -2.75 23.03 -8.51
C LYS A 52 -2.27 21.92 -7.60
N VAL A 53 -1.00 21.53 -7.77
CA VAL A 53 -0.31 20.59 -6.89
C VAL A 53 0.90 21.29 -6.30
N HIS A 54 0.87 21.55 -5.00
CA HIS A 54 1.98 22.12 -4.25
C HIS A 54 2.68 21.02 -3.49
N ARG A 55 3.98 20.93 -3.58
CA ARG A 55 4.79 20.00 -2.78
C ARG A 55 5.61 20.79 -1.76
N ASP A 56 5.57 20.36 -0.50
CA ASP A 56 6.40 20.94 0.54
C ASP A 56 7.87 20.50 0.43
N GLN A 57 8.70 20.92 1.38
CA GLN A 57 10.13 20.55 1.42
C GLN A 57 10.40 19.05 1.57
N ASN A 58 9.41 18.27 1.99
CA ASN A 58 9.46 16.82 2.12
C ASN A 58 8.83 16.10 0.91
N GLY A 59 8.37 16.87 -0.09
CA GLY A 59 7.67 16.35 -1.26
C GLY A 59 6.20 16.00 -1.03
N ILE A 60 5.63 16.32 0.13
CA ILE A 60 4.23 16.02 0.47
C ILE A 60 3.30 16.91 -0.37
N PRO A 61 2.40 16.31 -1.19
CA PRO A 61 1.56 17.09 -2.07
C PRO A 61 0.31 17.63 -1.38
N THR A 62 -0.03 18.87 -1.72
CA THR A 62 -1.35 19.47 -1.52
C THR A 62 -1.99 19.64 -2.89
N ILE A 63 -3.14 19.03 -3.11
CA ILE A 63 -3.92 19.11 -4.35
C ILE A 63 -5.10 20.07 -4.14
N GLU A 64 -5.17 21.12 -4.96
CA GLU A 64 -6.25 22.09 -4.94
C GLU A 64 -7.01 22.02 -6.27
N ALA A 65 -8.26 21.60 -6.23
CA ALA A 65 -9.14 21.48 -7.40
C ALA A 65 -10.43 22.27 -7.20
N LYS A 66 -11.13 22.60 -8.28
CA LYS A 66 -12.41 23.30 -8.23
C LYS A 66 -13.61 22.39 -7.97
N ASN A 67 -13.44 21.08 -8.18
CA ASN A 67 -14.49 20.08 -8.01
C ASN A 67 -13.89 18.73 -7.63
N GLU A 68 -14.73 17.79 -7.15
CA GLU A 68 -14.32 16.46 -6.73
C GLU A 68 -13.78 15.61 -7.88
N ALA A 69 -14.34 15.74 -9.10
CA ALA A 69 -13.90 14.94 -10.23
C ALA A 69 -12.43 15.22 -10.55
N ASP A 70 -12.07 16.50 -10.68
CA ASP A 70 -10.70 16.91 -10.93
C ASP A 70 -9.79 16.61 -9.74
N LEU A 71 -10.31 16.71 -8.49
CA LEU A 71 -9.56 16.38 -7.29
C LEU A 71 -9.10 14.91 -7.29
N TYR A 72 -10.02 13.98 -7.53
CA TYR A 72 -9.69 12.54 -7.50
C TYR A 72 -8.90 12.10 -8.73
N ARG A 73 -9.10 12.73 -9.91
CA ARG A 73 -8.22 12.53 -11.08
C ARG A 73 -6.79 12.95 -10.76
N ALA A 74 -6.63 14.14 -10.18
CA ALA A 74 -5.31 14.62 -9.79
C ALA A 74 -4.68 13.75 -8.68
N GLN A 75 -5.46 13.25 -7.71
CA GLN A 75 -4.98 12.32 -6.71
C GLN A 75 -4.45 11.04 -7.35
N GLY A 76 -5.19 10.43 -8.26
CA GLY A 76 -4.76 9.23 -8.97
C GLY A 76 -3.48 9.45 -9.77
N TYR A 77 -3.39 10.58 -10.47
CA TYR A 77 -2.19 10.97 -11.21
C TYR A 77 -0.97 11.13 -10.29
N VAL A 78 -1.11 11.86 -9.18
CA VAL A 78 -0.01 12.11 -8.22
C VAL A 78 0.43 10.81 -7.53
N HIS A 79 -0.51 9.94 -7.13
CA HIS A 79 -0.16 8.63 -6.58
C HIS A 79 0.63 7.80 -7.58
N ALA A 80 0.21 7.76 -8.84
CA ALA A 80 0.92 7.03 -9.89
C ALA A 80 2.28 7.66 -10.18
N GLN A 81 2.38 8.99 -10.21
CA GLN A 81 3.63 9.71 -10.40
C GLN A 81 4.70 9.30 -9.37
N ASP A 82 4.30 9.12 -8.12
CA ASP A 82 5.23 8.87 -7.02
C ASP A 82 5.36 7.38 -6.65
N ARG A 83 4.35 6.56 -6.94
CA ARG A 83 4.21 5.20 -6.34
C ARG A 83 3.69 4.12 -7.30
N LEU A 84 3.69 4.34 -8.62
CA LEU A 84 3.07 3.41 -9.59
C LEU A 84 3.55 1.98 -9.44
N PHE A 85 4.86 1.75 -9.27
CA PHE A 85 5.40 0.41 -9.12
C PHE A 85 4.89 -0.27 -7.83
N GLN A 86 4.87 0.45 -6.69
CA GLN A 86 4.29 -0.04 -5.43
C GLN A 86 2.81 -0.39 -5.60
N MET A 87 2.04 0.48 -6.27
CA MET A 87 0.62 0.26 -6.55
C MET A 87 0.40 -0.99 -7.41
N ASP A 88 1.21 -1.17 -8.47
CA ASP A 88 1.10 -2.32 -9.37
C ASP A 88 1.44 -3.63 -8.67
N LEU A 89 2.49 -3.66 -7.85
CA LEU A 89 2.81 -4.83 -7.03
C LEU A 89 1.71 -5.16 -6.02
N ALA A 90 1.15 -4.15 -5.34
CA ALA A 90 0.09 -4.34 -4.36
C ALA A 90 -1.17 -4.95 -5.00
N ARG A 91 -1.64 -4.42 -6.16
CA ARG A 91 -2.81 -4.98 -6.85
C ARG A 91 -2.55 -6.41 -7.37
N ARG A 92 -1.33 -6.70 -7.87
CA ARG A 92 -0.96 -8.05 -8.30
C ARG A 92 -0.92 -9.03 -7.14
N GLN A 93 -0.29 -8.66 -6.04
CA GLN A 93 -0.27 -9.47 -4.82
C GLN A 93 -1.69 -9.78 -4.34
N ALA A 94 -2.53 -8.75 -4.17
CA ALA A 94 -3.90 -8.89 -3.73
C ALA A 94 -4.78 -9.72 -4.69
N SER A 95 -4.40 -9.78 -5.97
CA SER A 95 -5.09 -10.56 -7.01
C SER A 95 -4.53 -11.97 -7.18
N GLY A 96 -3.45 -12.35 -6.48
CA GLY A 96 -2.75 -13.62 -6.69
C GLY A 96 -2.04 -13.71 -8.05
N ARG A 97 -1.44 -12.60 -8.50
CA ARG A 97 -0.80 -12.43 -9.80
C ARG A 97 0.64 -11.89 -9.71
N LEU A 98 1.23 -11.91 -8.52
CA LEU A 98 2.56 -11.36 -8.28
C LEU A 98 3.64 -12.14 -9.05
N SER A 99 3.50 -13.46 -9.18
CA SER A 99 4.45 -14.31 -9.90
C SER A 99 4.55 -14.01 -11.39
N GLU A 100 3.56 -13.33 -12.00
CA GLU A 100 3.64 -12.87 -13.40
C GLU A 100 4.84 -11.93 -13.63
N VAL A 101 5.26 -11.20 -12.61
CA VAL A 101 6.31 -10.18 -12.72
C VAL A 101 7.57 -10.52 -11.91
N VAL A 102 7.45 -11.18 -10.75
CA VAL A 102 8.63 -11.55 -9.92
C VAL A 102 9.00 -13.03 -10.01
N GLY A 103 8.26 -13.81 -10.79
CA GLY A 103 8.56 -15.20 -11.09
C GLY A 103 8.20 -16.17 -9.95
N LYS A 104 8.86 -17.33 -9.97
CA LYS A 104 8.53 -18.51 -9.13
C LYS A 104 8.53 -18.23 -7.63
N ALA A 105 9.30 -17.25 -7.16
CA ALA A 105 9.39 -16.90 -5.74
C ALA A 105 8.05 -16.46 -5.13
N ALA A 106 7.12 -15.94 -5.95
CA ALA A 106 5.81 -15.47 -5.49
C ALA A 106 4.67 -16.48 -5.66
N ILE A 107 4.91 -17.69 -6.18
CA ILE A 107 3.85 -18.66 -6.47
C ILE A 107 3.02 -19.02 -5.24
N ASP A 108 3.65 -19.23 -4.08
CA ASP A 108 2.93 -19.59 -2.86
C ASP A 108 2.12 -18.41 -2.31
N THR A 109 2.64 -17.18 -2.47
CA THR A 109 1.88 -15.95 -2.20
C THR A 109 0.66 -15.85 -3.10
N ASP A 110 0.81 -16.09 -4.40
CA ASP A 110 -0.31 -16.06 -5.35
C ASP A 110 -1.37 -17.11 -5.01
N LYS A 111 -0.98 -18.36 -4.72
CA LYS A 111 -1.91 -19.39 -4.27
C LYS A 111 -2.72 -18.96 -3.07
N LYS A 112 -2.07 -18.35 -2.06
CA LYS A 112 -2.72 -17.83 -0.85
C LYS A 112 -3.81 -16.82 -1.22
N TYR A 113 -3.48 -15.79 -2.01
CA TYR A 113 -4.45 -14.75 -2.36
C TYR A 113 -5.52 -15.19 -3.37
N LEU A 114 -5.24 -16.17 -4.23
CA LEU A 114 -6.25 -16.80 -5.06
C LEU A 114 -7.30 -17.56 -4.24
N VAL A 115 -6.87 -18.24 -3.16
CA VAL A 115 -7.80 -18.90 -2.22
C VAL A 115 -8.67 -17.86 -1.51
N PHE A 116 -8.10 -16.77 -1.01
CA PHE A 116 -8.88 -15.69 -0.38
C PHE A 116 -9.79 -14.95 -1.36
N SER A 117 -9.45 -14.97 -2.64
CA SER A 117 -10.28 -14.38 -3.70
C SER A 117 -10.61 -12.90 -3.47
N LEU A 118 -9.65 -12.10 -2.98
CA LEU A 118 -9.87 -10.69 -2.62
C LEU A 118 -10.35 -9.86 -3.82
N ARG A 119 -9.78 -10.09 -5.01
CA ARG A 119 -10.22 -9.43 -6.25
C ARG A 119 -11.68 -9.76 -6.59
N LYS A 120 -12.06 -11.02 -6.50
CA LYS A 120 -13.45 -11.44 -6.73
C LYS A 120 -14.41 -10.83 -5.71
N ALA A 121 -13.97 -10.67 -4.47
CA ALA A 121 -14.74 -9.97 -3.43
C ALA A 121 -14.86 -8.46 -3.76
N ALA A 122 -13.81 -7.83 -4.30
CA ALA A 122 -13.84 -6.45 -4.76
C ALA A 122 -14.82 -6.25 -5.92
N GLU A 123 -14.78 -7.13 -6.93
CA GLU A 123 -15.72 -7.14 -8.06
C GLU A 123 -17.17 -7.20 -7.61
N LYS A 124 -17.50 -8.16 -6.73
CA LYS A 124 -18.86 -8.29 -6.18
C LYS A 124 -19.28 -7.10 -5.32
N SER A 125 -18.33 -6.49 -4.59
CA SER A 125 -18.63 -5.33 -3.75
C SER A 125 -18.95 -4.08 -4.58
N TYR A 126 -18.31 -3.94 -5.76
CA TYR A 126 -18.47 -2.76 -6.63
C TYR A 126 -19.94 -2.50 -7.00
N ASP A 127 -20.70 -3.55 -7.28
CA ASP A 127 -22.12 -3.42 -7.65
C ASP A 127 -22.95 -2.77 -6.52
N GLY A 128 -22.60 -3.02 -5.27
CA GLY A 128 -23.27 -2.48 -4.09
C GLY A 128 -22.85 -1.06 -3.69
N TYR A 129 -21.83 -0.47 -4.31
CA TYR A 129 -21.43 0.90 -4.03
C TYR A 129 -22.42 1.91 -4.61
N SER A 130 -22.57 3.06 -3.93
CA SER A 130 -23.35 4.18 -4.47
C SER A 130 -22.76 4.72 -5.78
N GLU A 131 -23.59 5.33 -6.62
CA GLU A 131 -23.11 5.91 -7.88
C GLU A 131 -22.05 7.01 -7.65
N SER A 132 -22.14 7.74 -6.53
CA SER A 132 -21.11 8.74 -6.17
C SER A 132 -19.78 8.06 -5.86
N ALA A 133 -19.77 6.98 -5.07
CA ALA A 133 -18.54 6.23 -4.76
C ALA A 133 -17.92 5.58 -6.01
N LYS A 134 -18.75 5.03 -6.92
CA LYS A 134 -18.29 4.50 -8.21
C LYS A 134 -17.63 5.58 -9.07
N LYS A 135 -18.21 6.79 -9.10
CA LYS A 135 -17.62 7.94 -9.82
C LYS A 135 -16.25 8.29 -9.25
N ILE A 136 -16.10 8.40 -7.93
CA ILE A 136 -14.82 8.70 -7.29
C ILE A 136 -13.76 7.67 -7.66
N LEU A 137 -14.08 6.37 -7.56
CA LEU A 137 -13.18 5.29 -7.94
C LEU A 137 -12.76 5.37 -9.42
N ASN A 138 -13.70 5.74 -10.32
CA ASN A 138 -13.39 5.86 -11.73
C ASN A 138 -12.56 7.13 -12.03
N TYR A 139 -12.86 8.29 -11.43
CA TYR A 139 -12.03 9.50 -11.56
C TYR A 139 -10.59 9.25 -11.11
N TYR A 140 -10.43 8.56 -9.99
CA TYR A 140 -9.11 8.18 -9.52
C TYR A 140 -8.39 7.27 -10.53
N ALA A 141 -9.06 6.26 -11.06
CA ALA A 141 -8.51 5.36 -12.08
C ALA A 141 -8.13 6.09 -13.37
N GLU A 142 -8.94 7.07 -13.80
CA GLU A 142 -8.63 7.95 -14.95
C GLU A 142 -7.31 8.70 -14.73
N GLY A 143 -7.10 9.26 -13.53
CA GLY A 143 -5.85 9.94 -13.16
C GLY A 143 -4.63 9.03 -13.17
N VAL A 144 -4.75 7.83 -12.58
CA VAL A 144 -3.66 6.83 -12.62
C VAL A 144 -3.31 6.48 -14.07
N ASN A 145 -4.32 6.25 -14.91
CA ASN A 145 -4.11 5.89 -16.31
C ASN A 145 -3.47 7.01 -17.12
N ALA A 146 -3.81 8.28 -16.85
CA ALA A 146 -3.17 9.40 -17.51
C ALA A 146 -1.67 9.42 -17.27
N TYR A 147 -1.25 9.20 -16.02
CA TYR A 147 0.18 9.10 -15.73
C TYR A 147 0.82 7.87 -16.38
N ILE A 148 0.16 6.71 -16.37
CA ILE A 148 0.67 5.51 -17.05
C ILE A 148 0.92 5.77 -18.55
N GLU A 149 -0.03 6.39 -19.24
CA GLU A 149 0.07 6.71 -20.66
C GLU A 149 1.17 7.73 -20.93
N GLU A 150 1.28 8.78 -20.11
CA GLU A 150 2.35 9.78 -20.19
C GLU A 150 3.72 9.13 -19.97
N ALA A 151 3.87 8.37 -18.89
CA ALA A 151 5.15 7.75 -18.55
C ALA A 151 5.60 6.72 -19.60
N LYS A 152 4.66 6.01 -20.24
CA LYS A 152 4.94 5.10 -21.36
C LYS A 152 5.37 5.88 -22.62
N ARG A 153 4.61 6.90 -23.01
CA ARG A 153 4.90 7.75 -24.17
C ARG A 153 6.28 8.40 -24.06
N ASP A 154 6.59 8.93 -22.89
CA ASP A 154 7.82 9.69 -22.63
C ASP A 154 8.99 8.79 -22.19
N LYS A 155 8.76 7.47 -22.09
CA LYS A 155 9.74 6.48 -21.63
C LYS A 155 10.30 6.81 -20.24
N LYS A 156 9.41 7.26 -19.34
CA LYS A 156 9.69 7.66 -17.96
C LYS A 156 9.07 6.74 -16.91
N LEU A 157 8.64 5.53 -17.29
CA LEU A 157 8.27 4.52 -16.29
C LEU A 157 9.44 4.32 -15.32
N SER A 158 9.13 4.11 -14.04
CA SER A 158 10.17 3.91 -13.03
C SER A 158 11.06 2.71 -13.40
N TYR A 159 12.31 2.77 -13.00
CA TYR A 159 13.35 1.84 -13.46
C TYR A 159 13.04 0.37 -13.12
N GLU A 160 12.24 0.12 -12.10
CA GLU A 160 11.83 -1.24 -11.68
C GLU A 160 11.05 -1.96 -12.78
N PHE A 161 10.18 -1.26 -13.51
CA PHE A 161 9.47 -1.85 -14.65
C PHE A 161 10.45 -2.33 -15.73
N SER A 162 11.48 -1.52 -16.00
CA SER A 162 12.53 -1.89 -16.96
C SER A 162 13.38 -3.06 -16.48
N LEU A 163 13.69 -3.14 -15.18
CA LEU A 163 14.47 -4.23 -14.58
C LEU A 163 13.71 -5.56 -14.63
N LEU A 164 12.41 -5.53 -14.39
CA LEU A 164 11.56 -6.72 -14.42
C LEU A 164 11.02 -7.05 -15.83
N GLY A 165 11.25 -6.16 -16.80
CA GLY A 165 10.91 -6.40 -18.21
C GLY A 165 9.41 -6.41 -18.50
N TYR A 166 8.59 -5.63 -17.78
CA TYR A 166 7.17 -5.51 -18.02
C TYR A 166 6.67 -4.06 -17.96
N GLU A 167 5.45 -3.83 -18.41
CA GLU A 167 4.77 -2.55 -18.32
C GLU A 167 3.50 -2.65 -17.44
N PRO A 168 3.12 -1.58 -16.73
CA PRO A 168 1.91 -1.58 -15.94
C PRO A 168 0.67 -1.70 -16.85
N GLU A 169 -0.28 -2.51 -16.41
CA GLU A 169 -1.60 -2.61 -17.03
C GLU A 169 -2.45 -1.38 -16.67
N LYS A 170 -3.51 -1.14 -17.46
CA LYS A 170 -4.50 -0.11 -17.16
C LYS A 170 -5.10 -0.32 -15.77
N TRP A 171 -5.24 0.78 -15.02
CA TRP A 171 -5.85 0.80 -13.70
C TRP A 171 -7.37 0.86 -13.80
N THR A 172 -8.05 0.17 -12.90
CA THR A 172 -9.52 0.16 -12.82
C THR A 172 -9.99 0.45 -11.39
N ALA A 173 -11.26 0.81 -11.23
CA ALA A 173 -11.90 0.93 -9.92
C ALA A 173 -11.76 -0.34 -9.07
N ILE A 174 -11.78 -1.51 -9.72
CA ILE A 174 -11.63 -2.82 -9.06
C ILE A 174 -10.23 -2.97 -8.47
N ASP A 175 -9.19 -2.42 -9.10
CA ASP A 175 -7.81 -2.48 -8.57
C ASP A 175 -7.72 -1.72 -7.25
N SER A 176 -8.31 -0.53 -7.16
CA SER A 176 -8.39 0.25 -5.92
C SER A 176 -9.17 -0.51 -4.82
N LEU A 177 -10.30 -1.10 -5.16
CA LEU A 177 -11.08 -1.91 -4.21
C LEU A 177 -10.33 -3.18 -3.79
N THR A 178 -9.56 -3.80 -4.69
CA THR A 178 -8.77 -4.98 -4.39
C THR A 178 -7.67 -4.67 -3.38
N ILE A 179 -6.99 -3.52 -3.52
CA ILE A 179 -6.03 -3.03 -2.51
C ILE A 179 -6.74 -2.77 -1.18
N GLY A 180 -7.92 -2.14 -1.20
CA GLY A 180 -8.72 -1.93 0.02
C GLY A 180 -9.07 -3.25 0.72
N LYS A 181 -9.46 -4.29 -0.02
CA LYS A 181 -9.71 -5.64 0.53
C LYS A 181 -8.44 -6.27 1.08
N TYR A 182 -7.31 -6.09 0.39
CA TYR A 182 -6.01 -6.57 0.86
C TYR A 182 -5.63 -5.91 2.18
N MET A 183 -5.75 -4.59 2.29
CA MET A 183 -5.44 -3.87 3.52
C MET A 183 -6.37 -4.27 4.67
N ALA A 184 -7.68 -4.45 4.41
CA ALA A 184 -8.62 -4.96 5.40
C ALA A 184 -8.25 -6.37 5.88
N TYR A 185 -7.77 -7.23 4.98
CA TYR A 185 -7.27 -8.56 5.33
C TYR A 185 -5.99 -8.49 6.16
N ASP A 186 -5.02 -7.67 5.74
CA ASP A 186 -3.71 -7.54 6.38
C ASP A 186 -3.82 -6.94 7.79
N LEU A 187 -4.64 -5.91 7.94
CA LEU A 187 -4.87 -5.25 9.23
C LEU A 187 -5.82 -6.03 10.15
N GLY A 188 -6.79 -6.76 9.58
CA GLY A 188 -7.73 -7.59 10.31
C GLY A 188 -7.22 -9.00 10.65
N GLY A 189 -6.01 -9.33 10.24
CA GLY A 189 -5.42 -10.65 10.10
C GLY A 189 -5.28 -11.49 11.35
N HIS A 190 -6.36 -12.03 11.86
CA HIS A 190 -6.33 -12.98 12.99
C HIS A 190 -7.08 -14.29 12.72
N TRP A 191 -7.43 -14.58 11.46
CA TRP A 191 -8.13 -15.81 11.10
C TRP A 191 -7.27 -17.06 11.37
N ASP A 192 -5.97 -16.98 11.16
CA ASP A 192 -4.98 -18.02 11.44
C ASP A 192 -4.85 -18.27 12.95
N HIS A 193 -4.99 -17.24 13.78
CA HIS A 193 -5.09 -17.42 15.23
C HIS A 193 -6.29 -18.26 15.64
N GLN A 194 -7.41 -18.17 14.93
CA GLN A 194 -8.58 -19.00 15.21
C GLN A 194 -8.27 -20.49 14.96
N SER A 195 -7.56 -20.81 13.90
CA SER A 195 -7.11 -22.16 13.59
C SER A 195 -6.16 -22.71 14.67
N PHE A 196 -5.21 -21.89 15.11
CA PHE A 196 -4.29 -22.23 16.19
C PHE A 196 -4.99 -22.40 17.53
N ASN A 197 -5.89 -21.49 17.88
CA ASN A 197 -6.67 -21.56 19.10
C ASN A 197 -7.53 -22.81 19.13
N ASN A 198 -8.13 -23.18 17.98
CA ASN A 198 -8.88 -24.41 17.84
C ASN A 198 -7.97 -25.65 17.98
N TRP A 199 -6.76 -25.61 17.43
CA TRP A 199 -5.77 -26.69 17.61
C TRP A 199 -5.36 -26.82 19.09
N ILE A 200 -5.06 -25.72 19.80
CA ILE A 200 -4.78 -25.73 21.25
C ILE A 200 -5.94 -26.33 22.01
N LEU A 201 -7.16 -25.89 21.73
CA LEU A 201 -8.36 -26.36 22.41
C LEU A 201 -8.53 -27.88 22.27
N ASN A 202 -8.34 -28.41 21.06
CA ASN A 202 -8.53 -29.84 20.78
C ASN A 202 -7.37 -30.72 21.27
N ASN A 203 -6.15 -30.22 21.36
CA ASN A 203 -4.98 -31.02 21.70
C ASN A 203 -4.43 -30.78 23.12
N LEU A 204 -4.60 -29.55 23.63
CA LEU A 204 -4.04 -29.15 24.93
C LEU A 204 -5.13 -28.79 25.97
N GLY A 205 -6.38 -28.65 25.55
CA GLY A 205 -7.53 -28.37 26.38
C GLY A 205 -7.76 -26.90 26.70
N THR A 206 -8.93 -26.64 27.33
CA THR A 206 -9.46 -25.30 27.62
C THR A 206 -8.57 -24.49 28.57
N ASP A 207 -7.96 -25.16 29.58
CA ASP A 207 -7.14 -24.44 30.57
C ASP A 207 -5.88 -23.86 29.99
N ASN A 208 -5.23 -24.57 29.06
CA ASN A 208 -4.07 -24.06 28.33
C ASN A 208 -4.46 -22.90 27.40
N LEU A 209 -5.62 -22.99 26.74
CA LEU A 209 -6.11 -21.89 25.91
C LEU A 209 -6.40 -20.63 26.75
N LYS A 210 -7.02 -20.77 27.93
CA LYS A 210 -7.26 -19.66 28.86
C LYS A 210 -5.96 -19.00 29.36
N GLN A 211 -4.92 -19.80 29.62
CA GLN A 211 -3.60 -19.29 30.03
C GLN A 211 -2.90 -18.52 28.91
N MET A 212 -3.03 -18.97 27.67
CA MET A 212 -2.40 -18.30 26.51
C MET A 212 -3.13 -17.05 26.04
N LEU A 213 -4.43 -16.96 26.28
CA LEU A 213 -5.30 -15.85 25.83
C LEU A 213 -6.17 -15.31 26.98
N PRO A 214 -5.59 -14.88 28.11
CA PRO A 214 -6.35 -14.49 29.30
C PRO A 214 -7.30 -13.31 29.04
N GLU A 215 -6.89 -12.34 28.21
CA GLU A 215 -7.71 -11.17 27.92
C GLU A 215 -8.94 -11.46 27.06
N SER A 216 -8.82 -12.41 26.14
CA SER A 216 -9.94 -12.80 25.25
C SER A 216 -11.07 -13.45 26.03
N PHE A 217 -10.76 -14.16 27.14
CA PHE A 217 -11.74 -14.80 27.99
C PHE A 217 -12.34 -13.87 29.05
N SER A 218 -11.58 -12.91 29.53
CA SER A 218 -12.05 -11.96 30.54
C SER A 218 -13.07 -10.93 30.00
N LYS A 219 -13.01 -10.64 28.69
CA LYS A 219 -13.82 -9.60 28.04
C LYS A 219 -15.07 -10.13 27.33
N ASN A 220 -15.18 -11.44 27.09
CA ASN A 220 -16.32 -12.01 26.39
C ASN A 220 -16.97 -13.13 27.21
N PRO A 221 -18.15 -12.90 27.86
CA PRO A 221 -18.85 -13.88 28.68
C PRO A 221 -19.31 -15.14 27.90
N ASP A 222 -19.47 -15.01 26.55
CA ASP A 222 -19.93 -16.12 25.72
C ASP A 222 -18.79 -17.05 25.26
N SER A 223 -17.54 -16.75 25.63
CA SER A 223 -16.35 -17.52 25.20
C SER A 223 -16.44 -19.01 25.56
N GLU A 224 -17.02 -19.36 26.72
CA GLU A 224 -17.17 -20.76 27.14
C GLU A 224 -18.20 -21.52 26.28
N GLU A 225 -19.27 -20.84 25.88
CA GLU A 225 -20.31 -21.43 25.03
C GLU A 225 -19.81 -21.67 23.61
N ILE A 226 -19.08 -20.71 23.07
CA ILE A 226 -18.40 -20.81 21.77
C ILE A 226 -17.36 -21.94 21.76
N ILE A 227 -16.58 -22.10 22.85
CA ILE A 227 -15.62 -23.19 23.00
C ILE A 227 -16.35 -24.55 23.02
N LYS A 228 -17.42 -24.70 23.78
CA LYS A 228 -18.21 -25.92 23.83
C LYS A 228 -18.81 -26.27 22.46
N ALA A 229 -19.31 -25.27 21.73
CA ALA A 229 -19.84 -25.46 20.39
C ALA A 229 -18.74 -25.92 19.38
N ASN A 230 -17.54 -25.35 19.44
CA ASN A 230 -16.39 -25.75 18.60
C ASN A 230 -15.91 -27.16 18.92
N LEU A 231 -15.84 -27.54 20.20
CA LEU A 231 -15.49 -28.91 20.62
C LEU A 231 -16.52 -29.93 20.15
N ALA A 232 -17.81 -29.57 20.22
CA ALA A 232 -18.91 -30.43 19.76
C ALA A 232 -18.90 -30.59 18.22
N ALA A 233 -18.43 -29.60 17.46
CA ALA A 233 -18.31 -29.65 16.01
C ALA A 233 -17.17 -30.57 15.49
N ASN A 234 -16.31 -31.05 16.39
CA ASN A 234 -15.23 -32.02 16.10
C ASN A 234 -14.33 -31.62 14.92
N VAL A 235 -14.05 -30.31 14.75
CA VAL A 235 -13.20 -29.77 13.69
C VAL A 235 -11.74 -30.04 14.05
N ASN A 236 -11.17 -31.09 13.46
CA ASN A 236 -9.77 -31.46 13.69
C ASN A 236 -8.88 -30.75 12.66
N ILE A 237 -8.09 -29.77 13.09
CA ILE A 237 -7.11 -29.08 12.27
C ILE A 237 -5.75 -29.72 12.52
N ASN A 238 -5.11 -30.27 11.47
CA ASN A 238 -3.79 -30.85 11.56
C ASN A 238 -2.74 -29.79 11.95
N ALA A 239 -1.77 -30.18 12.79
CA ALA A 239 -0.66 -29.32 13.23
C ALA A 239 0.17 -28.75 12.05
N ASP A 240 0.24 -29.46 10.92
CA ASP A 240 0.95 -29.00 9.72
C ASP A 240 0.22 -27.83 9.00
N THR A 241 -1.07 -27.66 9.22
CA THR A 241 -1.84 -26.50 8.73
C THR A 241 -1.75 -25.30 9.66
N ALA A 242 -1.24 -25.51 10.88
CA ALA A 242 -1.02 -24.48 11.89
C ALA A 242 0.39 -23.84 11.82
N LYS A 243 1.02 -23.82 10.66
CA LYS A 243 2.18 -22.93 10.41
C LYS A 243 1.70 -21.49 10.41
N ILE A 244 1.66 -20.92 11.61
CA ILE A 244 1.21 -19.56 11.86
C ILE A 244 2.43 -18.67 11.75
N GLU A 245 2.48 -17.90 10.68
CA GLU A 245 3.21 -16.66 10.70
C GLU A 245 2.44 -15.71 11.62
N ARG A 246 2.90 -15.60 12.86
CA ARG A 246 2.35 -14.56 13.74
C ARG A 246 2.69 -13.22 13.12
N PRO A 247 1.72 -12.30 12.95
CA PRO A 247 2.07 -10.92 12.65
C PRO A 247 3.04 -10.43 13.74
N PRO A 248 4.02 -9.57 13.40
CA PRO A 248 4.92 -9.02 14.39
C PRO A 248 4.10 -8.48 15.57
N MET A 249 4.50 -8.80 16.80
CA MET A 249 3.81 -8.32 18.02
C MET A 249 3.75 -6.79 18.11
N GLU A 250 4.49 -6.11 17.25
CA GLU A 250 4.62 -4.67 17.13
C GLU A 250 3.52 -4.02 16.27
N ASN A 251 2.73 -4.81 15.52
CA ASN A 251 1.61 -4.28 14.75
C ASN A 251 0.45 -3.95 15.67
N GLY A 252 -0.01 -2.73 15.60
CA GLY A 252 -1.14 -2.22 16.37
C GLY A 252 -1.50 -0.82 15.92
N SER A 253 -2.39 -0.16 16.65
CA SER A 253 -2.71 1.25 16.41
C SER A 253 -3.26 1.86 17.69
N ASN A 254 -3.00 3.14 17.91
CA ASN A 254 -3.55 3.90 19.01
C ASN A 254 -4.20 5.18 18.48
N ASP A 255 -5.42 5.45 18.94
CA ASP A 255 -6.12 6.70 18.67
C ASP A 255 -6.48 7.37 19.98
N TRP A 256 -6.29 8.70 20.07
CA TRP A 256 -6.68 9.45 21.27
C TRP A 256 -7.30 10.78 20.88
N VAL A 257 -8.30 11.12 21.65
CA VAL A 257 -8.94 12.44 21.58
C VAL A 257 -8.91 13.08 22.96
N VAL A 258 -8.39 14.29 23.04
CA VAL A 258 -8.37 15.08 24.28
C VAL A 258 -9.30 16.28 24.10
N SER A 259 -10.34 16.35 24.94
CA SER A 259 -11.27 17.49 24.93
C SER A 259 -10.55 18.83 25.20
N GLY A 260 -10.96 19.88 24.49
CA GLY A 260 -10.44 21.24 24.68
C GLY A 260 -10.49 21.74 26.12
N LYS A 261 -11.41 21.23 26.95
CA LYS A 261 -11.47 21.52 28.40
C LYS A 261 -10.21 21.08 29.15
N LYS A 262 -9.43 20.13 28.60
CA LYS A 262 -8.21 19.58 29.20
C LYS A 262 -6.93 20.09 28.54
N THR A 263 -7.02 21.00 27.57
CA THR A 263 -5.87 21.55 26.84
C THR A 263 -5.63 23.01 27.20
N LYS A 264 -4.38 23.48 27.12
CA LYS A 264 -4.04 24.91 27.34
C LYS A 264 -4.64 25.82 26.26
N SER A 265 -4.81 25.33 25.05
CA SER A 265 -5.36 26.08 23.91
C SER A 265 -6.88 26.23 23.95
N GLY A 266 -7.58 25.44 24.76
CA GLY A 266 -9.04 25.33 24.75
C GLY A 266 -9.57 24.57 23.53
N LYS A 267 -8.70 24.06 22.64
CA LYS A 267 -9.06 23.29 21.44
C LYS A 267 -8.81 21.79 21.67
N PRO A 268 -9.59 20.91 21.04
CA PRO A 268 -9.35 19.47 21.13
C PRO A 268 -8.01 19.08 20.48
N LEU A 269 -7.46 17.96 20.93
CA LEU A 269 -6.32 17.30 20.30
C LEU A 269 -6.78 15.93 19.79
N LEU A 270 -6.35 15.59 18.59
CA LEU A 270 -6.55 14.28 17.96
C LEU A 270 -5.18 13.72 17.60
N ALA A 271 -4.95 12.44 17.86
CA ALA A 271 -3.78 11.73 17.39
C ALA A 271 -4.19 10.33 16.91
N ASP A 272 -3.75 9.98 15.71
CA ASP A 272 -3.85 8.67 15.10
C ASP A 272 -2.43 8.13 14.90
N ASP A 273 -2.16 6.94 15.43
CA ASP A 273 -0.82 6.35 15.44
C ASP A 273 -0.87 4.88 14.98
N PRO A 274 -0.92 4.63 13.65
CA PRO A 274 -0.96 3.30 13.09
C PRO A 274 0.43 2.65 13.11
N HIS A 275 0.60 1.60 13.91
CA HIS A 275 1.84 0.83 14.03
C HIS A 275 1.88 -0.28 12.99
N LEU A 276 2.47 -0.02 11.83
CA LEU A 276 2.67 -0.98 10.75
C LEU A 276 4.16 -1.20 10.50
N GLY A 277 4.50 -2.31 9.83
CA GLY A 277 5.88 -2.62 9.48
C GLY A 277 6.54 -1.49 8.67
N LEU A 278 7.78 -1.16 9.01
CA LEU A 278 8.57 -0.16 8.28
C LEU A 278 9.04 -0.72 6.95
N SER A 279 8.80 0.03 5.88
CA SER A 279 9.23 -0.31 4.53
C SER A 279 9.67 0.92 3.75
N THR A 280 10.43 0.71 2.68
CA THR A 280 10.79 1.74 1.71
C THR A 280 10.39 1.26 0.32
N PRO A 281 9.46 1.96 -0.36
CA PRO A 281 8.70 3.10 0.14
C PRO A 281 7.73 2.73 1.27
N SER A 282 7.35 3.74 2.10
CA SER A 282 6.33 3.55 3.15
C SER A 282 5.02 3.05 2.57
N VAL A 283 4.28 2.24 3.34
CA VAL A 283 2.90 1.86 3.02
C VAL A 283 1.97 3.08 3.00
N TRP A 284 2.26 4.07 3.83
CA TRP A 284 1.53 5.32 3.93
C TRP A 284 2.02 6.36 2.93
N TYR A 285 1.08 7.09 2.34
CA TYR A 285 1.31 8.25 1.51
C TYR A 285 0.57 9.45 2.07
N GLN A 286 1.31 10.46 2.53
CA GLN A 286 0.76 11.67 3.12
C GLN A 286 0.38 12.68 2.04
N MET A 287 -0.80 13.32 2.18
CA MET A 287 -1.23 14.38 1.28
C MET A 287 -2.36 15.23 1.87
N THR A 288 -2.64 16.34 1.20
CA THR A 288 -3.81 17.18 1.45
C THR A 288 -4.64 17.27 0.18
N LEU A 289 -5.95 17.07 0.32
CA LEU A 289 -6.96 17.23 -0.73
C LEU A 289 -7.84 18.43 -0.41
N SER A 290 -8.00 19.35 -1.35
CA SER A 290 -8.76 20.59 -1.13
C SER A 290 -9.66 20.93 -2.33
N THR A 291 -10.90 21.25 -2.02
CA THR A 291 -11.86 21.93 -2.91
C THR A 291 -12.36 23.20 -2.22
N PRO A 292 -13.16 24.06 -2.88
CA PRO A 292 -13.80 25.19 -2.21
C PRO A 292 -14.68 24.80 -1.02
N ASP A 293 -15.24 23.59 -1.03
CA ASP A 293 -16.24 23.15 -0.06
C ASP A 293 -15.64 22.38 1.12
N HIS A 294 -14.47 21.76 0.94
CA HIS A 294 -13.81 20.96 1.99
C HIS A 294 -12.31 20.80 1.77
N LYS A 295 -11.62 20.57 2.88
CA LYS A 295 -10.19 20.24 2.90
C LYS A 295 -9.94 19.12 3.88
N VAL A 296 -9.19 18.09 3.43
CA VAL A 296 -8.77 16.97 4.27
C VAL A 296 -7.27 16.75 4.14
N SER A 297 -6.60 16.49 5.26
CA SER A 297 -5.17 16.23 5.31
C SER A 297 -4.91 14.95 6.09
N GLY A 298 -3.94 14.15 5.65
CA GLY A 298 -3.60 12.92 6.35
C GLY A 298 -2.88 11.93 5.45
N VAL A 299 -3.08 10.65 5.74
CA VAL A 299 -2.41 9.56 5.03
C VAL A 299 -3.40 8.58 4.40
N ILE A 300 -2.96 7.95 3.33
CA ILE A 300 -3.70 6.95 2.55
C ILE A 300 -2.73 5.89 2.02
N PHE A 301 -3.27 4.75 1.59
CA PHE A 301 -2.51 3.77 0.81
C PHE A 301 -2.50 4.17 -0.67
N PRO A 302 -1.33 4.24 -1.32
CA PRO A 302 -1.29 4.46 -2.77
C PRO A 302 -2.10 3.40 -3.52
N GLY A 303 -2.97 3.85 -4.41
CA GLY A 303 -3.90 2.97 -5.14
C GLY A 303 -5.37 3.10 -4.67
N ILE A 304 -5.64 3.81 -3.58
CA ILE A 304 -6.99 4.05 -3.05
C ILE A 304 -7.27 5.56 -3.04
N PRO A 305 -8.46 6.04 -3.47
CA PRO A 305 -8.84 7.45 -3.38
C PRO A 305 -9.21 7.88 -1.95
N GLY A 306 -9.05 9.16 -1.66
CA GLY A 306 -9.43 9.81 -0.39
C GLY A 306 -8.28 9.89 0.62
N ILE A 307 -8.62 10.13 1.87
CA ILE A 307 -7.73 10.08 3.05
C ILE A 307 -8.36 9.11 4.05
N ILE A 308 -7.57 8.21 4.60
CA ILE A 308 -8.08 7.18 5.52
C ILE A 308 -7.84 7.54 6.99
N LEU A 309 -6.71 8.14 7.28
CA LEU A 309 -6.35 8.64 8.61
C LEU A 309 -5.94 10.10 8.49
N GLY A 310 -6.56 10.98 9.26
CA GLY A 310 -6.26 12.39 9.20
C GLY A 310 -7.35 13.27 9.79
N HIS A 311 -7.41 14.49 9.31
CA HIS A 311 -8.33 15.51 9.80
C HIS A 311 -8.85 16.39 8.66
N ASN A 312 -9.99 17.03 8.89
CA ASN A 312 -10.50 18.14 8.06
C ASN A 312 -10.28 19.47 8.79
N GLU A 313 -10.90 20.56 8.29
CA GLU A 313 -10.82 21.89 8.89
C GLU A 313 -11.59 22.02 10.22
N ASN A 314 -12.43 21.05 10.57
CA ASN A 314 -13.29 21.07 11.76
C ASN A 314 -12.84 20.09 12.83
N ILE A 315 -12.30 18.95 12.44
CA ILE A 315 -11.95 17.81 13.32
C ILE A 315 -10.59 17.28 12.90
#